data_0363ca044c7748920645b7346e08296c
#
_entry.id   0363ca044c7748920645b7346e08296c
#
_cell.length_a   1.000
_cell.length_b   1.000
_cell.length_c   1.000
_cell.angle_alpha   90.00
_cell.angle_beta   90.00
_cell.angle_gamma   90.00
#
_symmetry.space_group_name_H-M   'P 1'
#
loop_
_entity.id
_entity.type
_entity.pdbx_description
1 polymer ?
#
loop_
_entity_poly.entity_id
_entity_poly.type
_entity_poly.pdbx_seq_one_letter_code
_entity_poly.pdbx_strand_id
1 'polypeptide(L)'
;MEFFKIKKDIPFMRHAFIFNAISFVTFALAVFFLFSRGLHLSVEFTGGTVMEVGYTQPAEVEKIRMTVASLGFTDVQVQNFGTARDVMIRLPAQKGVSTAQQSDKVMAALKVQDPAVQLRRTEFVGPSVGEELAQDGLKALAMVVVGIMIYLAFRFEWKYAVAAIIANLHDVIIILGFFAYFQWEFSLSVLAAVLAVLGYSVNESVVIFDRIRENFRRYRKMTTTEIIDNAITSTISRTIITHGSTEVMVLSMLLFGGPTLFYFALALTIGILFGIYSSVFVAAAIAMWLGIKREDLIKGPAKKEEDPNDPNAGAAV
;
A
#
# COMPACT_ATOMS: atom_id res chain seq x y z
N MET A 1 4.24 -14.70 24.23
CA MET A 1 3.29 -15.81 24.32
C MET A 1 3.18 -16.43 22.94
N GLU A 2 3.46 -17.71 22.79
CA GLU A 2 3.24 -18.45 21.55
C GLU A 2 1.81 -19.00 21.60
N PHE A 3 0.87 -18.38 20.87
CA PHE A 3 -0.52 -18.85 20.80
C PHE A 3 -0.62 -20.20 20.07
N PHE A 4 0.28 -20.45 19.11
CA PHE A 4 0.33 -21.69 18.34
C PHE A 4 1.76 -22.21 18.33
N LYS A 5 1.98 -23.40 18.85
CA LYS A 5 3.29 -24.07 18.77
C LYS A 5 3.28 -25.01 17.56
N ILE A 6 3.80 -24.53 16.44
CA ILE A 6 3.95 -25.35 15.24
C ILE A 6 5.15 -26.28 15.48
N LYS A 7 4.89 -27.58 15.53
CA LYS A 7 5.92 -28.59 15.85
C LYS A 7 6.78 -29.00 14.65
N LYS A 8 6.34 -28.71 13.42
CA LYS A 8 7.01 -29.12 12.18
C LYS A 8 7.15 -27.92 11.27
N ASP A 9 8.34 -27.72 10.70
CA ASP A 9 8.57 -26.65 9.75
C ASP A 9 7.70 -26.81 8.51
N ILE A 10 7.09 -25.70 8.08
CA ILE A 10 6.25 -25.65 6.89
C ILE A 10 7.15 -25.35 5.69
N PRO A 11 7.10 -26.15 4.60
CA PRO A 11 7.99 -25.99 3.46
C PRO A 11 7.48 -24.85 2.52
N PHE A 12 7.57 -23.60 2.93
CA PHE A 12 7.15 -22.42 2.17
C PHE A 12 7.94 -22.28 0.87
N MET A 13 9.25 -22.45 0.95
CA MET A 13 10.15 -22.24 -0.19
C MET A 13 10.01 -23.33 -1.27
N ARG A 14 9.44 -24.48 -0.96
CA ARG A 14 9.08 -25.50 -1.96
C ARG A 14 8.15 -24.95 -3.05
N HIS A 15 7.26 -24.03 -2.68
CA HIS A 15 6.26 -23.44 -3.56
C HIS A 15 6.62 -22.03 -3.99
N ALA A 16 7.81 -21.54 -3.63
CA ALA A 16 8.24 -20.15 -3.90
C ALA A 16 8.12 -19.76 -5.37
N PHE A 17 8.47 -20.65 -6.30
CA PHE A 17 8.37 -20.38 -7.73
C PHE A 17 6.93 -20.11 -8.18
N ILE A 18 5.97 -20.91 -7.71
CA ILE A 18 4.53 -20.76 -8.08
C ILE A 18 4.00 -19.43 -7.55
N PHE A 19 4.26 -19.14 -6.27
CA PHE A 19 3.79 -17.89 -5.65
C PHE A 19 4.46 -16.65 -6.27
N ASN A 20 5.74 -16.72 -6.61
CA ASN A 20 6.40 -15.61 -7.31
C ASN A 20 5.90 -15.44 -8.74
N ALA A 21 5.55 -16.53 -9.44
CA ALA A 21 4.90 -16.42 -10.76
C ALA A 21 3.54 -15.72 -10.65
N ILE A 22 2.73 -16.05 -9.64
CA ILE A 22 1.46 -15.35 -9.34
C ILE A 22 1.73 -13.88 -9.03
N SER A 23 2.71 -13.58 -8.16
CA SER A 23 3.13 -12.20 -7.85
C SER A 23 3.53 -11.43 -9.09
N PHE A 24 4.32 -12.03 -9.95
CA PHE A 24 4.75 -11.37 -11.20
C PHE A 24 3.57 -11.06 -12.12
N VAL A 25 2.63 -11.99 -12.27
CA VAL A 25 1.42 -11.77 -13.08
C VAL A 25 0.54 -10.67 -12.47
N THR A 26 0.29 -10.71 -11.16
CA THR A 26 -0.51 -9.68 -10.49
C THR A 26 0.17 -8.31 -10.54
N PHE A 27 1.49 -8.25 -10.37
CA PHE A 27 2.27 -7.03 -10.52
C PHE A 27 2.21 -6.48 -11.95
N ALA A 28 2.39 -7.33 -12.96
CA ALA A 28 2.31 -6.93 -14.37
C ALA A 28 0.91 -6.39 -14.73
N LEU A 29 -0.16 -7.03 -14.22
CA LEU A 29 -1.53 -6.55 -14.37
C LEU A 29 -1.74 -5.21 -13.65
N ALA A 30 -1.22 -5.05 -12.44
CA ALA A 30 -1.30 -3.79 -11.69
C ALA A 30 -0.63 -2.64 -12.47
N VAL A 31 0.59 -2.87 -12.97
CA VAL A 31 1.31 -1.90 -13.82
C VAL A 31 0.51 -1.60 -15.09
N PHE A 32 -0.01 -2.63 -15.76
CA PHE A 32 -0.83 -2.45 -16.96
C PHE A 32 -2.05 -1.56 -16.70
N PHE A 33 -2.79 -1.80 -15.60
CA PHE A 33 -3.97 -0.98 -15.28
C PHE A 33 -3.60 0.44 -14.85
N LEU A 34 -2.49 0.63 -14.18
CA LEU A 34 -1.97 1.96 -13.84
C LEU A 34 -1.67 2.79 -15.10
N PHE A 35 -1.09 2.17 -16.13
CA PHE A 35 -0.79 2.88 -17.39
C PHE A 35 -2.00 3.02 -18.32
N SER A 36 -2.90 2.03 -18.37
CA SER A 36 -4.03 2.02 -19.31
C SER A 36 -5.24 2.80 -18.81
N ARG A 37 -5.52 2.77 -17.51
CA ARG A 37 -6.69 3.44 -16.90
C ARG A 37 -6.30 4.63 -16.03
N GLY A 38 -5.08 4.63 -15.46
CA GLY A 38 -4.66 5.60 -14.46
C GLY A 38 -5.41 5.47 -13.13
N LEU A 39 -5.07 6.30 -12.17
CA LEU A 39 -5.78 6.42 -10.89
C LEU A 39 -6.94 7.39 -11.03
N HIS A 40 -8.07 7.04 -10.43
CA HIS A 40 -9.20 7.94 -10.29
C HIS A 40 -8.94 8.89 -9.11
N LEU A 41 -8.28 10.02 -9.39
CA LEU A 41 -7.88 10.98 -8.38
C LEU A 41 -9.09 11.74 -7.82
N SER A 42 -9.10 11.97 -6.50
CA SER A 42 -10.10 12.80 -5.82
C SER A 42 -9.93 14.29 -6.16
N VAL A 43 -10.90 15.08 -5.79
CA VAL A 43 -10.84 16.55 -5.95
C VAL A 43 -9.72 17.19 -5.14
N GLU A 44 -9.21 16.52 -4.14
CA GLU A 44 -8.04 16.96 -3.35
C GLU A 44 -6.79 17.12 -4.23
N PHE A 45 -6.69 16.31 -5.29
CA PHE A 45 -5.56 16.35 -6.24
C PHE A 45 -5.89 17.10 -7.53
N THR A 46 -7.16 17.05 -7.98
CA THR A 46 -7.56 17.63 -9.27
C THR A 46 -8.11 19.04 -9.15
N GLY A 47 -8.45 19.44 -7.94
CA GLY A 47 -9.27 20.63 -7.70
C GLY A 47 -10.73 20.39 -8.11
N GLY A 48 -11.64 21.17 -7.57
CA GLY A 48 -13.06 21.07 -7.87
C GLY A 48 -13.96 21.23 -6.64
N THR A 49 -15.25 20.96 -6.83
CA THR A 49 -16.26 20.97 -5.78
C THR A 49 -16.87 19.60 -5.59
N VAL A 50 -16.93 19.12 -4.35
CA VAL A 50 -17.69 17.93 -3.95
C VAL A 50 -18.94 18.39 -3.20
N MET A 51 -20.07 17.86 -3.59
CA MET A 51 -21.34 18.09 -2.91
C MET A 51 -21.89 16.73 -2.44
N GLU A 52 -22.23 16.62 -1.17
CA GLU A 52 -23.00 15.51 -0.63
C GLU A 52 -24.45 15.94 -0.51
N VAL A 53 -25.35 15.26 -1.21
CA VAL A 53 -26.77 15.54 -1.20
C VAL A 53 -27.55 14.34 -0.71
N GLY A 54 -28.52 14.58 0.17
CA GLY A 54 -29.42 13.55 0.73
C GLY A 54 -30.80 13.65 0.10
N TYR A 55 -31.31 12.48 -0.33
CA TYR A 55 -32.66 12.29 -0.87
C TYR A 55 -33.54 11.57 0.14
N THR A 56 -34.86 11.77 0.06
CA THR A 56 -35.82 11.05 0.88
C THR A 56 -36.10 9.65 0.36
N GLN A 57 -35.97 9.44 -0.95
CA GLN A 57 -36.12 8.17 -1.66
C GLN A 57 -34.78 7.75 -2.27
N PRO A 58 -34.60 6.48 -2.67
CA PRO A 58 -33.43 6.07 -3.41
C PRO A 58 -33.17 6.94 -4.62
N ALA A 59 -31.96 7.47 -4.75
CA ALA A 59 -31.60 8.45 -5.76
C ALA A 59 -31.32 7.79 -7.11
N GLU A 60 -31.86 8.37 -8.18
CA GLU A 60 -31.59 7.97 -9.56
C GLU A 60 -30.33 8.66 -10.05
N VAL A 61 -29.14 8.05 -9.82
CA VAL A 61 -27.83 8.61 -10.10
C VAL A 61 -27.70 9.14 -11.53
N GLU A 62 -28.20 8.39 -12.52
CA GLU A 62 -28.12 8.78 -13.92
C GLU A 62 -28.94 10.02 -14.26
N LYS A 63 -30.10 10.14 -13.68
CA LYS A 63 -30.96 11.34 -13.83
C LYS A 63 -30.32 12.57 -13.21
N ILE A 64 -29.69 12.42 -12.05
CA ILE A 64 -28.94 13.50 -11.38
C ILE A 64 -27.77 13.91 -12.26
N ARG A 65 -27.01 12.96 -12.81
CA ARG A 65 -25.89 13.22 -13.71
C ARG A 65 -26.32 14.04 -14.94
N MET A 66 -27.38 13.60 -15.61
CA MET A 66 -27.91 14.31 -16.77
C MET A 66 -28.36 15.74 -16.41
N THR A 67 -28.99 15.91 -15.26
CA THR A 67 -29.42 17.23 -14.78
C THR A 67 -28.24 18.15 -14.55
N VAL A 68 -27.22 17.67 -13.86
CA VAL A 68 -26.04 18.48 -13.55
C VAL A 68 -25.24 18.77 -14.84
N ALA A 69 -25.11 17.80 -15.74
CA ALA A 69 -24.46 18.00 -17.04
C ALA A 69 -25.19 19.03 -17.89
N SER A 70 -26.53 19.10 -17.85
CA SER A 70 -27.34 20.11 -18.58
C SER A 70 -27.06 21.55 -18.14
N LEU A 71 -26.46 21.73 -16.95
CA LEU A 71 -26.06 23.05 -16.45
C LEU A 71 -24.74 23.56 -17.05
N GLY A 72 -24.12 22.78 -17.96
CA GLY A 72 -22.87 23.13 -18.64
C GLY A 72 -21.61 22.69 -17.91
N PHE A 73 -21.74 21.76 -16.94
CA PHE A 73 -20.57 21.10 -16.34
C PHE A 73 -20.14 19.93 -17.21
N THR A 74 -18.86 19.90 -17.58
CA THR A 74 -18.21 18.76 -18.22
C THR A 74 -17.58 17.88 -17.15
N ASP A 75 -17.46 16.58 -17.41
CA ASP A 75 -16.83 15.61 -16.49
C ASP A 75 -17.45 15.53 -15.09
N VAL A 76 -18.77 15.64 -15.02
CA VAL A 76 -19.53 15.48 -13.78
C VAL A 76 -19.53 14.02 -13.36
N GLN A 77 -19.11 13.77 -12.13
CA GLN A 77 -19.21 12.44 -11.54
C GLN A 77 -20.32 12.43 -10.49
N VAL A 78 -21.21 11.47 -10.59
CA VAL A 78 -22.30 11.26 -9.65
C VAL A 78 -22.33 9.82 -9.24
N GLN A 79 -22.30 9.56 -7.93
CA GLN A 79 -22.30 8.23 -7.36
C GLN A 79 -23.06 8.19 -6.04
N ASN A 80 -23.59 7.00 -5.68
CA ASN A 80 -24.12 6.81 -4.34
C ASN A 80 -22.99 6.86 -3.30
N PHE A 81 -23.32 7.41 -2.12
CA PHE A 81 -22.37 7.61 -1.05
C PHE A 81 -22.94 7.06 0.26
N GLY A 82 -22.52 5.85 0.62
CA GLY A 82 -22.96 5.16 1.84
C GLY A 82 -24.31 4.50 1.73
N THR A 83 -25.34 5.23 1.38
CA THR A 83 -26.71 4.70 1.21
C THR A 83 -27.26 4.96 -0.19
N ALA A 84 -28.33 4.28 -0.57
CA ALA A 84 -29.00 4.56 -1.85
C ALA A 84 -29.66 5.94 -1.91
N ARG A 85 -29.78 6.63 -0.79
CA ARG A 85 -30.40 7.97 -0.68
C ARG A 85 -29.36 9.10 -0.66
N ASP A 86 -28.11 8.79 -0.39
CA ASP A 86 -27.04 9.76 -0.30
C ASP A 86 -26.23 9.72 -1.58
N VAL A 87 -26.00 10.88 -2.17
CA VAL A 87 -25.33 11.02 -3.46
C VAL A 87 -24.18 12.01 -3.32
N MET A 88 -23.03 11.62 -3.82
CA MET A 88 -21.87 12.48 -3.99
C MET A 88 -21.83 12.96 -5.43
N ILE A 89 -21.77 14.28 -5.59
CA ILE A 89 -21.64 14.96 -6.89
C ILE A 89 -20.31 15.68 -6.90
N ARG A 90 -19.48 15.38 -7.90
CA ARG A 90 -18.21 16.08 -8.13
C ARG A 90 -18.31 16.94 -9.36
N LEU A 91 -17.90 18.17 -9.18
CA LEU A 91 -17.89 19.20 -10.20
C LEU A 91 -16.45 19.65 -10.44
N PRO A 92 -15.99 19.73 -11.69
CA PRO A 92 -14.69 20.31 -12.00
C PRO A 92 -14.66 21.79 -11.63
N ALA A 93 -13.48 22.30 -11.31
CA ALA A 93 -13.29 23.72 -11.06
C ALA A 93 -13.60 24.52 -12.31
N GLN A 94 -14.48 25.52 -12.20
CA GLN A 94 -14.77 26.48 -13.29
C GLN A 94 -14.10 27.82 -13.01
N LYS A 95 -13.38 28.34 -14.01
CA LYS A 95 -12.74 29.65 -13.90
C LYS A 95 -13.81 30.75 -13.78
N GLY A 96 -13.70 31.60 -12.76
CA GLY A 96 -14.57 32.77 -12.58
C GLY A 96 -15.91 32.49 -11.91
N VAL A 97 -16.21 31.26 -11.50
CA VAL A 97 -17.44 30.94 -10.76
C VAL A 97 -17.04 30.47 -9.34
N SER A 98 -17.65 31.10 -8.33
CA SER A 98 -17.39 30.70 -6.95
C SER A 98 -18.05 29.34 -6.64
N THR A 99 -17.47 28.61 -5.70
CA THR A 99 -18.00 27.33 -5.22
C THR A 99 -19.45 27.43 -4.75
N ALA A 100 -19.77 28.48 -4.01
CA ALA A 100 -21.13 28.75 -3.55
C ALA A 100 -22.10 28.87 -4.74
N GLN A 101 -21.72 29.63 -5.77
CA GLN A 101 -22.54 29.77 -6.98
C GLN A 101 -22.71 28.44 -7.74
N GLN A 102 -21.67 27.60 -7.81
CA GLN A 102 -21.78 26.28 -8.41
C GLN A 102 -22.73 25.37 -7.60
N SER A 103 -22.55 25.32 -6.29
CA SER A 103 -23.40 24.52 -5.39
C SER A 103 -24.85 24.97 -5.41
N ASP A 104 -25.10 26.31 -5.38
CA ASP A 104 -26.44 26.88 -5.43
C ASP A 104 -27.14 26.56 -6.75
N LYS A 105 -26.43 26.69 -7.87
CA LYS A 105 -26.94 26.38 -9.21
C LYS A 105 -27.33 24.88 -9.33
N VAL A 106 -26.47 23.99 -8.84
CA VAL A 106 -26.77 22.58 -8.85
C VAL A 106 -27.93 22.25 -7.91
N MET A 107 -27.92 22.77 -6.69
CA MET A 107 -29.02 22.55 -5.73
C MET A 107 -30.34 23.09 -6.22
N ALA A 108 -30.37 24.25 -6.90
CA ALA A 108 -31.58 24.79 -7.51
C ALA A 108 -32.16 23.82 -8.55
N ALA A 109 -31.31 23.26 -9.41
CA ALA A 109 -31.73 22.29 -10.43
C ALA A 109 -32.23 20.98 -9.83
N LEU A 110 -31.56 20.47 -8.80
CA LEU A 110 -31.97 19.25 -8.11
C LEU A 110 -33.31 19.42 -7.35
N LYS A 111 -33.53 20.57 -6.73
CA LYS A 111 -34.79 20.91 -6.04
C LYS A 111 -35.99 21.02 -6.96
N VAL A 112 -35.79 21.32 -8.25
CA VAL A 112 -36.86 21.25 -9.25
C VAL A 112 -37.36 19.83 -9.45
N GLN A 113 -36.46 18.83 -9.32
CA GLN A 113 -36.79 17.40 -9.47
C GLN A 113 -37.30 16.78 -8.19
N ASP A 114 -36.67 17.11 -7.06
CA ASP A 114 -37.06 16.66 -5.71
C ASP A 114 -36.90 17.85 -4.74
N PRO A 115 -38.05 18.50 -4.38
CA PRO A 115 -38.02 19.63 -3.44
C PRO A 115 -37.49 19.28 -2.06
N ALA A 116 -37.47 17.98 -1.69
CA ALA A 116 -37.01 17.49 -0.40
C ALA A 116 -35.50 17.22 -0.35
N VAL A 117 -34.80 17.37 -1.47
CA VAL A 117 -33.35 17.17 -1.53
C VAL A 117 -32.63 18.19 -0.64
N GLN A 118 -31.65 17.71 0.13
CA GLN A 118 -30.89 18.52 1.08
C GLN A 118 -29.40 18.45 0.76
N LEU A 119 -28.73 19.59 0.76
CA LEU A 119 -27.29 19.67 0.77
C LEU A 119 -26.79 19.34 2.18
N ARG A 120 -25.97 18.29 2.31
CA ARG A 120 -25.40 17.88 3.60
C ARG A 120 -24.00 18.48 3.79
N ARG A 121 -23.20 18.47 2.74
CA ARG A 121 -21.82 18.94 2.78
C ARG A 121 -21.40 19.47 1.42
N THR A 122 -20.56 20.49 1.44
CA THR A 122 -19.85 20.98 0.27
C THR A 122 -18.39 21.19 0.62
N GLU A 123 -17.52 20.63 -0.19
CA GLU A 123 -16.07 20.81 -0.11
C GLU A 123 -15.57 21.43 -1.40
N PHE A 124 -14.57 22.28 -1.29
CA PHE A 124 -13.92 22.90 -2.43
C PHE A 124 -12.41 22.89 -2.28
N VAL A 125 -11.74 22.49 -3.35
CA VAL A 125 -10.30 22.58 -3.49
C VAL A 125 -9.98 23.39 -4.73
N GLY A 126 -9.23 24.49 -4.54
CA GLY A 126 -8.74 25.27 -5.68
C GLY A 126 -7.77 24.44 -6.54
N PRO A 127 -7.74 24.65 -7.88
CA PRO A 127 -6.86 23.86 -8.76
C PRO A 127 -5.38 23.97 -8.40
N SER A 128 -4.91 25.16 -7.98
CA SER A 128 -3.53 25.35 -7.53
C SER A 128 -3.20 24.58 -6.26
N VAL A 129 -4.15 24.49 -5.32
CA VAL A 129 -4.00 23.71 -4.09
C VAL A 129 -3.99 22.22 -4.40
N GLY A 130 -4.86 21.76 -5.30
CA GLY A 130 -4.89 20.37 -5.73
C GLY A 130 -3.56 19.93 -6.39
N GLU A 131 -3.01 20.77 -7.26
CA GLU A 131 -1.72 20.51 -7.89
C GLU A 131 -0.57 20.47 -6.85
N GLU A 132 -0.56 21.38 -5.88
CA GLU A 132 0.41 21.40 -4.79
C GLU A 132 0.32 20.12 -3.95
N LEU A 133 -0.90 19.71 -3.56
CA LEU A 133 -1.14 18.48 -2.81
C LEU A 133 -0.71 17.23 -3.58
N ALA A 134 -0.93 17.18 -4.89
CA ALA A 134 -0.48 16.07 -5.74
C ALA A 134 1.05 15.99 -5.79
N GLN A 135 1.74 17.13 -5.95
CA GLN A 135 3.20 17.18 -5.95
C GLN A 135 3.78 16.80 -4.59
N ASP A 136 3.21 17.30 -3.50
CA ASP A 136 3.67 17.01 -2.14
C ASP A 136 3.38 15.56 -1.75
N GLY A 137 2.27 15.00 -2.19
CA GLY A 137 1.97 13.58 -2.05
C GLY A 137 3.01 12.69 -2.74
N LEU A 138 3.40 13.04 -3.97
CA LEU A 138 4.44 12.33 -4.70
C LEU A 138 5.81 12.45 -4.02
N LYS A 139 6.17 13.66 -3.56
CA LYS A 139 7.42 13.89 -2.78
C LYS A 139 7.43 13.08 -1.49
N ALA A 140 6.30 13.04 -0.76
CA ALA A 140 6.16 12.26 0.47
C ALA A 140 6.36 10.76 0.20
N LEU A 141 5.73 10.21 -0.85
CA LEU A 141 5.92 8.82 -1.25
C LEU A 141 7.38 8.54 -1.60
N ALA A 142 8.00 9.37 -2.42
CA ALA A 142 9.41 9.21 -2.79
C ALA A 142 10.34 9.30 -1.56
N MET A 143 10.10 10.24 -0.65
CA MET A 143 10.90 10.42 0.57
C MET A 143 10.80 9.20 1.48
N VAL A 144 9.60 8.64 1.68
CA VAL A 144 9.39 7.44 2.50
C VAL A 144 10.09 6.24 1.87
N VAL A 145 9.93 6.03 0.55
CA VAL A 145 10.61 4.92 -0.17
C VAL A 145 12.13 5.05 -0.02
N VAL A 146 12.70 6.23 -0.29
CA VAL A 146 14.15 6.46 -0.14
C VAL A 146 14.60 6.27 1.31
N GLY A 147 13.85 6.78 2.29
CA GLY A 147 14.17 6.61 3.71
C GLY A 147 14.20 5.13 4.12
N ILE A 148 13.23 4.34 3.66
CA ILE A 148 13.18 2.89 3.88
C ILE A 148 14.38 2.20 3.20
N MET A 149 14.71 2.56 1.96
CA MET A 149 15.88 2.00 1.26
C MET A 149 17.18 2.27 2.01
N ILE A 150 17.38 3.49 2.48
CA ILE A 150 18.52 3.87 3.30
C ILE A 150 18.56 3.03 4.59
N TYR A 151 17.44 2.96 5.31
CA TYR A 151 17.34 2.16 6.54
C TYR A 151 17.72 0.69 6.29
N LEU A 152 17.16 0.06 5.26
CA LEU A 152 17.42 -1.34 4.94
C LEU A 152 18.88 -1.56 4.51
N ALA A 153 19.48 -0.63 3.78
CA ALA A 153 20.87 -0.71 3.36
C ALA A 153 21.84 -0.65 4.55
N PHE A 154 21.53 0.12 5.59
CA PHE A 154 22.33 0.16 6.83
C PHE A 154 22.04 -1.02 7.75
N ARG A 155 20.79 -1.51 7.77
CA ARG A 155 20.34 -2.56 8.71
C ARG A 155 20.75 -3.96 8.29
N PHE A 156 20.80 -4.22 6.98
CA PHE A 156 21.02 -5.54 6.40
C PHE A 156 22.13 -5.55 5.35
N GLU A 157 22.66 -6.74 5.08
CA GLU A 157 23.48 -6.98 3.91
C GLU A 157 22.68 -6.75 2.63
N TRP A 158 23.32 -6.33 1.57
CA TRP A 158 22.71 -5.86 0.33
C TRP A 158 21.66 -6.83 -0.26
N LYS A 159 21.85 -8.16 -0.14
CA LYS A 159 20.94 -9.18 -0.65
C LYS A 159 19.57 -9.10 0.03
N TYR A 160 19.53 -8.94 1.35
CA TYR A 160 18.31 -8.76 2.11
C TYR A 160 17.67 -7.38 1.83
N ALA A 161 18.48 -6.35 1.74
CA ALA A 161 17.99 -5.00 1.46
C ALA A 161 17.29 -4.95 0.09
N VAL A 162 17.92 -5.48 -0.96
CA VAL A 162 17.32 -5.56 -2.30
C VAL A 162 16.03 -6.37 -2.29
N ALA A 163 16.02 -7.53 -1.64
CA ALA A 163 14.83 -8.37 -1.56
C ALA A 163 13.65 -7.66 -0.87
N ALA A 164 13.91 -6.96 0.25
CA ALA A 164 12.88 -6.20 0.95
C ALA A 164 12.38 -5.01 0.12
N ILE A 165 13.27 -4.28 -0.55
CA ILE A 165 12.89 -3.14 -1.40
C ILE A 165 11.95 -3.62 -2.52
N ILE A 166 12.30 -4.71 -3.21
CA ILE A 166 11.45 -5.27 -4.28
C ILE A 166 10.08 -5.66 -3.74
N ALA A 167 10.01 -6.34 -2.59
CA ALA A 167 8.76 -6.74 -1.98
C ALA A 167 7.90 -5.52 -1.57
N ASN A 168 8.50 -4.48 -1.00
CA ASN A 168 7.77 -3.27 -0.63
C ASN A 168 7.22 -2.50 -1.85
N LEU A 169 8.03 -2.36 -2.90
CA LEU A 169 7.56 -1.73 -4.14
C LEU A 169 6.45 -2.56 -4.79
N HIS A 170 6.57 -3.90 -4.75
CA HIS A 170 5.51 -4.80 -5.20
C HIS A 170 4.19 -4.51 -4.48
N ASP A 171 4.19 -4.38 -3.15
CA ASP A 171 2.98 -4.16 -2.37
C ASP A 171 2.30 -2.83 -2.72
N VAL A 172 3.08 -1.74 -2.85
CA VAL A 172 2.56 -0.44 -3.28
C VAL A 172 1.92 -0.52 -4.65
N ILE A 173 2.62 -1.10 -5.62
CA ILE A 173 2.13 -1.21 -7.01
C ILE A 173 0.85 -2.05 -7.06
N ILE A 174 0.74 -3.11 -6.26
CA ILE A 174 -0.47 -3.92 -6.17
C ILE A 174 -1.65 -3.09 -5.64
N ILE A 175 -1.47 -2.35 -4.54
CA ILE A 175 -2.55 -1.48 -4.01
C ILE A 175 -3.01 -0.49 -5.08
N LEU A 176 -2.06 0.25 -5.68
CA LEU A 176 -2.37 1.22 -6.72
C LEU A 176 -3.03 0.55 -7.94
N GLY A 177 -2.60 -0.66 -8.29
CA GLY A 177 -3.19 -1.46 -9.38
C GLY A 177 -4.65 -1.84 -9.13
N PHE A 178 -5.01 -2.22 -7.90
CA PHE A 178 -6.40 -2.43 -7.52
C PHE A 178 -7.23 -1.15 -7.68
N PHE A 179 -6.73 -0.03 -7.19
CA PHE A 179 -7.40 1.26 -7.33
C PHE A 179 -7.58 1.64 -8.81
N ALA A 180 -6.57 1.43 -9.64
CA ALA A 180 -6.64 1.69 -11.08
C ALA A 180 -7.61 0.74 -11.80
N TYR A 181 -7.63 -0.56 -11.44
CA TYR A 181 -8.52 -1.54 -12.07
C TYR A 181 -9.99 -1.27 -11.79
N PHE A 182 -10.34 -1.09 -10.50
CA PHE A 182 -11.71 -0.86 -10.07
C PHE A 182 -12.14 0.61 -10.18
N GLN A 183 -11.22 1.51 -10.54
CA GLN A 183 -11.47 2.96 -10.59
C GLN A 183 -11.99 3.50 -9.25
N TRP A 184 -11.48 2.96 -8.15
CA TRP A 184 -11.78 3.47 -6.81
C TRP A 184 -11.13 4.83 -6.60
N GLU A 185 -11.78 5.65 -5.80
CA GLU A 185 -11.29 7.00 -5.52
C GLU A 185 -9.97 6.98 -4.77
N PHE A 186 -8.96 7.61 -5.36
CA PHE A 186 -7.64 7.80 -4.77
C PHE A 186 -7.57 9.19 -4.14
N SER A 187 -7.70 9.27 -2.81
CA SER A 187 -7.70 10.50 -2.00
C SER A 187 -6.41 10.65 -1.20
N LEU A 188 -6.22 11.77 -0.51
CA LEU A 188 -5.10 11.96 0.43
C LEU A 188 -5.13 10.92 1.56
N SER A 189 -6.30 10.54 2.01
CA SER A 189 -6.43 9.48 3.01
C SER A 189 -5.95 8.12 2.48
N VAL A 190 -6.24 7.79 1.22
CA VAL A 190 -5.72 6.57 0.57
C VAL A 190 -4.21 6.64 0.41
N LEU A 191 -3.66 7.79 0.01
CA LEU A 191 -2.21 7.99 -0.03
C LEU A 191 -1.58 7.77 1.34
N ALA A 192 -2.18 8.29 2.42
CA ALA A 192 -1.73 8.05 3.78
C ALA A 192 -1.76 6.55 4.15
N ALA A 193 -2.79 5.80 3.70
CA ALA A 193 -2.84 4.35 3.86
C ALA A 193 -1.68 3.65 3.15
N VAL A 194 -1.38 4.04 1.90
CA VAL A 194 -0.24 3.48 1.14
C VAL A 194 1.08 3.72 1.86
N LEU A 195 1.29 4.93 2.39
CA LEU A 195 2.48 5.26 3.18
C LEU A 195 2.57 4.44 4.48
N ALA A 196 1.43 4.24 5.15
CA ALA A 196 1.37 3.40 6.36
C ALA A 196 1.68 1.93 6.05
N VAL A 197 1.17 1.39 4.95
CA VAL A 197 1.46 0.01 4.50
C VAL A 197 2.94 -0.18 4.21
N LEU A 198 3.61 0.79 3.59
CA LEU A 198 5.06 0.72 3.36
C LEU A 198 5.83 0.45 4.66
N GLY A 199 5.55 1.22 5.73
CA GLY A 199 6.19 1.02 7.02
C GLY A 199 5.82 -0.31 7.67
N TYR A 200 4.58 -0.75 7.48
CA TYR A 200 4.07 -1.99 8.06
C TYR A 200 4.67 -3.24 7.38
N SER A 201 4.73 -3.25 6.05
CA SER A 201 5.30 -4.36 5.27
C SER A 201 6.80 -4.53 5.51
N VAL A 202 7.55 -3.40 5.61
CA VAL A 202 8.98 -3.45 5.98
C VAL A 202 9.21 -4.14 7.31
N ASN A 203 8.38 -3.84 8.32
CA ASN A 203 8.54 -4.41 9.65
C ASN A 203 8.46 -5.95 9.63
N GLU A 204 7.54 -6.52 8.85
CA GLU A 204 7.42 -7.97 8.71
C GLU A 204 8.64 -8.59 8.02
N SER A 205 9.10 -8.00 6.91
CA SER A 205 10.30 -8.45 6.22
C SER A 205 11.53 -8.42 7.12
N VAL A 206 11.68 -7.37 7.94
CA VAL A 206 12.77 -7.23 8.93
C VAL A 206 12.73 -8.35 9.96
N VAL A 207 11.55 -8.70 10.47
CA VAL A 207 11.39 -9.78 11.46
C VAL A 207 11.80 -11.14 10.88
N ILE A 208 11.36 -11.45 9.66
CA ILE A 208 11.72 -12.68 8.97
C ILE A 208 13.23 -12.74 8.70
N PHE A 209 13.81 -11.65 8.20
CA PHE A 209 15.23 -11.59 7.87
C PHE A 209 16.14 -11.68 9.10
N ASP A 210 15.78 -11.01 10.20
CA ASP A 210 16.50 -11.15 11.46
C ASP A 210 16.46 -12.60 11.96
N ARG A 211 15.31 -13.27 11.81
CA ARG A 211 15.19 -14.68 12.18
C ARG A 211 16.01 -15.59 11.27
N ILE A 212 16.04 -15.34 9.96
CA ILE A 212 16.91 -16.08 9.03
C ILE A 212 18.38 -15.93 9.44
N ARG A 213 18.83 -14.71 9.77
CA ARG A 213 20.20 -14.41 10.21
C ARG A 213 20.54 -15.12 11.51
N GLU A 214 19.61 -15.13 12.48
CA GLU A 214 19.75 -15.88 13.73
C GLU A 214 19.90 -17.38 13.46
N ASN A 215 19.05 -17.94 12.61
CA ASN A 215 19.06 -19.34 12.25
C ASN A 215 20.36 -19.75 11.55
N PHE A 216 20.91 -18.95 10.66
CA PHE A 216 22.23 -19.19 10.04
C PHE A 216 23.36 -19.26 11.08
N ARG A 217 23.27 -18.51 12.16
CA ARG A 217 24.25 -18.57 13.26
C ARG A 217 24.07 -19.82 14.12
N ARG A 218 22.82 -20.22 14.34
CA ARG A 218 22.45 -21.31 15.25
C ARG A 218 22.58 -22.71 14.63
N TYR A 219 22.07 -22.89 13.40
CA TYR A 219 21.98 -24.20 12.74
C TYR A 219 23.06 -24.37 11.69
N ARG A 220 24.05 -25.21 11.97
CA ARG A 220 25.23 -25.42 11.08
C ARG A 220 25.00 -26.46 9.97
N LYS A 221 24.00 -27.33 10.10
CA LYS A 221 23.77 -28.47 9.19
C LYS A 221 22.58 -28.29 8.25
N MET A 222 21.74 -27.27 8.48
CA MET A 222 20.56 -27.00 7.67
C MET A 222 20.96 -26.31 6.37
N THR A 223 20.26 -26.65 5.30
CA THR A 223 20.33 -25.95 4.01
C THR A 223 19.72 -24.55 4.11
N THR A 224 20.05 -23.67 3.15
CA THR A 224 19.47 -22.32 3.11
C THR A 224 17.94 -22.37 3.06
N THR A 225 17.36 -23.27 2.29
CA THR A 225 15.90 -23.45 2.19
C THR A 225 15.29 -23.83 3.54
N GLU A 226 15.86 -24.82 4.23
CA GLU A 226 15.39 -25.24 5.55
C GLU A 226 15.52 -24.13 6.60
N ILE A 227 16.59 -23.34 6.53
CA ILE A 227 16.78 -22.17 7.41
C ILE A 227 15.68 -21.13 7.22
N ILE A 228 15.32 -20.84 5.96
CA ILE A 228 14.27 -19.88 5.63
C ILE A 228 12.91 -20.44 6.07
N ASP A 229 12.59 -21.70 5.76
CA ASP A 229 11.33 -22.32 6.13
C ASP A 229 11.15 -22.35 7.67
N ASN A 230 12.22 -22.67 8.40
CA ASN A 230 12.22 -22.63 9.87
C ASN A 230 12.04 -21.18 10.39
N ALA A 231 12.70 -20.19 9.78
CA ALA A 231 12.58 -18.80 10.18
C ALA A 231 11.13 -18.32 10.03
N ILE A 232 10.51 -18.54 8.87
CA ILE A 232 9.13 -18.17 8.61
C ILE A 232 8.19 -18.92 9.57
N THR A 233 8.35 -20.24 9.71
CA THR A 233 7.50 -21.05 10.60
C THR A 233 7.58 -20.57 12.05
N SER A 234 8.77 -20.21 12.53
CA SER A 234 8.97 -19.75 13.91
C SER A 234 8.45 -18.34 14.17
N THR A 235 8.29 -17.50 13.14
CA THR A 235 7.74 -16.15 13.26
C THR A 235 6.25 -16.07 12.97
N ILE A 236 5.64 -17.09 12.36
CA ILE A 236 4.24 -17.06 11.89
C ILE A 236 3.22 -16.79 12.99
N SER A 237 3.45 -17.26 14.22
CA SER A 237 2.57 -16.96 15.36
C SER A 237 2.56 -15.46 15.69
N ARG A 238 3.72 -14.79 15.60
CA ARG A 238 3.84 -13.35 15.76
C ARG A 238 3.14 -12.64 14.60
N THR A 239 3.40 -13.04 13.37
CA THR A 239 2.77 -12.51 12.16
C THR A 239 1.25 -12.54 12.25
N ILE A 240 0.67 -13.69 12.63
CA ILE A 240 -0.79 -13.83 12.77
C ILE A 240 -1.34 -12.89 13.85
N ILE A 241 -0.66 -12.75 14.98
CA ILE A 241 -1.13 -11.88 16.07
C ILE A 241 -1.03 -10.41 15.66
N THR A 242 0.11 -9.97 15.14
CA THR A 242 0.34 -8.56 14.81
C THR A 242 -0.51 -8.10 13.64
N HIS A 243 -0.54 -8.87 12.55
CA HIS A 243 -1.35 -8.55 11.38
C HIS A 243 -2.84 -8.79 11.64
N GLY A 244 -3.19 -9.88 12.33
CA GLY A 244 -4.58 -10.18 12.66
C GLY A 244 -5.22 -9.12 13.55
N SER A 245 -4.51 -8.64 14.59
CA SER A 245 -5.03 -7.57 15.45
C SER A 245 -5.22 -6.26 14.70
N THR A 246 -4.28 -5.90 13.83
CA THR A 246 -4.39 -4.69 12.98
C THR A 246 -5.51 -4.86 11.96
N GLU A 247 -5.62 -6.03 11.33
CA GLU A 247 -6.65 -6.30 10.33
C GLU A 247 -8.07 -6.25 10.93
N VAL A 248 -8.26 -6.78 12.15
CA VAL A 248 -9.55 -6.65 12.87
C VAL A 248 -9.93 -5.18 13.08
N MET A 249 -8.96 -4.33 13.46
CA MET A 249 -9.20 -2.89 13.60
C MET A 249 -9.56 -2.26 12.24
N VAL A 250 -8.80 -2.57 11.19
CA VAL A 250 -9.01 -2.03 9.84
C VAL A 250 -10.34 -2.51 9.25
N LEU A 251 -10.70 -3.78 9.43
CA LEU A 251 -12.01 -4.32 9.02
C LEU A 251 -13.16 -3.65 9.78
N SER A 252 -12.98 -3.31 11.05
CA SER A 252 -13.97 -2.54 11.79
C SER A 252 -14.18 -1.15 11.17
N MET A 253 -13.10 -0.49 10.72
CA MET A 253 -13.21 0.77 9.99
C MET A 253 -13.87 0.58 8.61
N LEU A 254 -13.55 -0.50 7.90
CA LEU A 254 -14.11 -0.81 6.60
C LEU A 254 -15.64 -1.05 6.68
N LEU A 255 -16.10 -1.74 7.73
CA LEU A 255 -17.50 -2.12 7.89
C LEU A 255 -18.36 -1.02 8.56
N PHE A 256 -17.78 -0.27 9.49
CA PHE A 256 -18.50 0.68 10.34
C PHE A 256 -18.00 2.11 10.24
N GLY A 257 -16.88 2.38 9.55
CA GLY A 257 -16.25 3.70 9.48
C GLY A 257 -16.92 4.67 8.51
N GLY A 258 -17.96 4.19 7.80
CA GLY A 258 -18.68 5.00 6.83
C GLY A 258 -17.86 5.30 5.56
N PRO A 259 -18.46 6.06 4.62
CA PRO A 259 -17.88 6.29 3.31
C PRO A 259 -16.51 6.97 3.32
N THR A 260 -16.29 7.89 4.26
CA THR A 260 -15.03 8.65 4.36
C THR A 260 -13.82 7.77 4.66
N LEU A 261 -14.01 6.72 5.47
CA LEU A 261 -12.93 5.80 5.84
C LEU A 261 -12.85 4.55 4.96
N PHE A 262 -13.86 4.34 4.09
CA PHE A 262 -13.98 3.11 3.32
C PHE A 262 -12.75 2.82 2.46
N TYR A 263 -12.36 3.73 1.58
CA TYR A 263 -11.21 3.52 0.68
C TYR A 263 -9.87 3.55 1.41
N PHE A 264 -9.75 4.31 2.50
CA PHE A 264 -8.60 4.26 3.39
C PHE A 264 -8.43 2.86 4.01
N ALA A 265 -9.49 2.33 4.62
CA ALA A 265 -9.49 1.00 5.23
C ALA A 265 -9.28 -0.10 4.19
N LEU A 266 -9.90 0.04 3.00
CA LEU A 266 -9.73 -0.91 1.90
C LEU A 266 -8.28 -0.98 1.42
N ALA A 267 -7.60 0.17 1.27
CA ALA A 267 -6.18 0.21 0.90
C ALA A 267 -5.30 -0.45 1.96
N LEU A 268 -5.57 -0.20 3.26
CA LEU A 268 -4.87 -0.85 4.36
C LEU A 268 -5.09 -2.37 4.36
N THR A 269 -6.34 -2.84 4.21
CA THR A 269 -6.67 -4.28 4.14
C THR A 269 -5.89 -4.98 3.01
N ILE A 270 -5.95 -4.43 1.79
CA ILE A 270 -5.19 -4.96 0.66
C ILE A 270 -3.70 -4.97 0.99
N GLY A 271 -3.18 -3.87 1.52
CA GLY A 271 -1.76 -3.73 1.85
C GLY A 271 -1.29 -4.68 2.94
N ILE A 272 -2.06 -4.90 3.99
CA ILE A 272 -1.74 -5.85 5.07
C ILE A 272 -1.71 -7.28 4.52
N LEU A 273 -2.71 -7.70 3.75
CA LEU A 273 -2.79 -9.05 3.19
C LEU A 273 -1.64 -9.31 2.21
N PHE A 274 -1.39 -8.38 1.28
CA PHE A 274 -0.28 -8.51 0.34
C PHE A 274 1.08 -8.37 1.00
N GLY A 275 1.23 -7.57 2.07
CA GLY A 275 2.46 -7.42 2.84
C GLY A 275 2.87 -8.71 3.55
N ILE A 276 1.92 -9.45 4.15
CA ILE A 276 2.19 -10.79 4.70
C ILE A 276 2.67 -11.73 3.58
N TYR A 277 1.91 -11.75 2.49
CA TYR A 277 2.21 -12.60 1.35
C TYR A 277 3.59 -12.29 0.75
N SER A 278 3.89 -11.02 0.50
CA SER A 278 5.13 -10.57 -0.12
C SER A 278 6.35 -10.82 0.76
N SER A 279 6.26 -10.62 2.08
CA SER A 279 7.35 -10.88 3.00
C SER A 279 7.73 -12.35 3.04
N VAL A 280 6.74 -13.26 3.01
CA VAL A 280 6.95 -14.72 3.04
C VAL A 280 7.40 -15.25 1.68
N PHE A 281 6.70 -14.90 0.59
CA PHE A 281 6.89 -15.55 -0.70
C PHE A 281 7.72 -14.73 -1.69
N VAL A 282 7.75 -13.40 -1.57
CA VAL A 282 8.54 -12.55 -2.48
C VAL A 282 9.88 -12.21 -1.85
N ALA A 283 9.90 -11.54 -0.70
CA ALA A 283 11.14 -11.10 -0.08
C ALA A 283 12.06 -12.27 0.31
N ALA A 284 11.53 -13.28 1.01
CA ALA A 284 12.33 -14.43 1.43
C ALA A 284 12.84 -15.26 0.24
N ALA A 285 12.02 -15.44 -0.82
CA ALA A 285 12.43 -16.16 -2.00
C ALA A 285 13.48 -15.40 -2.82
N ILE A 286 13.31 -14.09 -3.02
CA ILE A 286 14.32 -13.26 -3.71
C ILE A 286 15.65 -13.30 -2.94
N ALA A 287 15.63 -13.17 -1.61
CA ALA A 287 16.83 -13.30 -0.79
C ALA A 287 17.51 -14.66 -0.99
N MET A 288 16.72 -15.75 -1.03
CA MET A 288 17.21 -17.10 -1.32
C MET A 288 17.87 -17.17 -2.71
N TRP A 289 17.23 -16.63 -3.75
CA TRP A 289 17.75 -16.65 -5.13
C TRP A 289 18.96 -15.74 -5.33
N LEU A 290 19.07 -14.66 -4.56
CA LEU A 290 20.29 -13.85 -4.51
C LEU A 290 21.44 -14.58 -3.80
N GLY A 291 21.20 -15.80 -3.31
CA GLY A 291 22.21 -16.68 -2.74
C GLY A 291 22.71 -16.19 -1.39
N ILE A 292 21.78 -15.86 -0.47
CA ILE A 292 22.16 -15.60 0.92
C ILE A 292 22.85 -16.83 1.50
N LYS A 293 23.98 -16.60 2.16
CA LYS A 293 24.80 -17.66 2.75
C LYS A 293 25.25 -17.25 4.15
N ARG A 294 25.69 -18.25 4.89
CA ARG A 294 26.27 -18.04 6.21
C ARG A 294 27.49 -17.12 6.19
N GLU A 295 28.32 -17.26 5.17
CA GLU A 295 29.55 -16.47 4.99
C GLU A 295 29.25 -14.97 4.86
N ASP A 296 28.09 -14.60 4.32
CA ASP A 296 27.65 -13.20 4.22
C ASP A 296 27.45 -12.56 5.61
N LEU A 297 27.20 -13.36 6.65
CA LEU A 297 26.94 -12.92 8.03
C LEU A 297 28.17 -12.94 8.93
N ILE A 298 29.18 -13.66 8.54
CA ILE A 298 30.47 -13.71 9.24
C ILE A 298 31.35 -12.67 8.54
N LYS A 299 31.42 -11.45 9.08
CA LYS A 299 32.57 -10.60 8.75
C LYS A 299 33.79 -11.39 9.18
N GLY A 300 34.48 -12.00 8.21
CA GLY A 300 35.79 -12.58 8.47
C GLY A 300 36.64 -11.54 9.19
N PRO A 301 37.61 -11.94 10.05
CA PRO A 301 38.60 -10.99 10.52
C PRO A 301 39.12 -10.27 9.26
N ALA A 302 39.08 -8.93 9.29
CA ALA A 302 39.66 -8.14 8.20
C ALA A 302 40.97 -8.82 7.83
N LYS A 303 41.13 -9.23 6.55
CA LYS A 303 42.44 -9.67 6.10
C LYS A 303 43.37 -8.57 6.54
N LYS A 304 44.19 -8.86 7.58
CA LYS A 304 45.36 -8.02 7.85
C LYS A 304 46.06 -8.03 6.52
N GLU A 305 46.14 -6.87 5.87
CA GLU A 305 47.16 -6.68 4.82
C GLU A 305 48.41 -7.17 5.47
N GLU A 306 48.99 -8.25 4.95
CA GLU A 306 50.28 -8.70 5.36
C GLU A 306 51.21 -7.54 5.07
N ASP A 307 51.64 -6.86 6.14
CA ASP A 307 52.65 -5.83 6.04
C ASP A 307 53.90 -6.55 5.47
N PRO A 308 54.36 -6.18 4.26
CA PRO A 308 55.53 -6.84 3.65
C PRO A 308 56.78 -6.73 4.51
N ASN A 309 56.78 -5.88 5.55
CA ASN A 309 57.87 -5.64 6.49
C ASN A 309 57.61 -6.22 7.89
N ASP A 310 56.54 -7.05 8.10
CA ASP A 310 56.35 -7.70 9.40
C ASP A 310 57.43 -8.80 9.62
N PRO A 311 58.36 -8.60 10.55
CA PRO A 311 59.43 -9.56 10.82
C PRO A 311 58.94 -10.92 11.34
N ASN A 312 57.64 -11.08 11.64
CA ASN A 312 57.01 -12.30 12.08
C ASN A 312 56.07 -12.93 11.03
N ALA A 313 56.07 -12.44 9.79
CA ALA A 313 55.34 -13.03 8.69
C ALA A 313 55.91 -14.41 8.37
N GLY A 314 55.32 -15.48 8.98
CA GLY A 314 55.76 -16.86 8.78
C GLY A 314 55.97 -17.68 10.04
N ALA A 315 55.85 -17.10 11.22
CA ALA A 315 55.85 -17.87 12.47
C ALA A 315 54.45 -18.49 12.69
N ALA A 316 54.27 -19.74 12.26
CA ALA A 316 53.11 -20.58 12.65
C ALA A 316 53.28 -20.92 14.13
N VAL A 317 52.25 -20.56 14.93
CA VAL A 317 52.03 -21.10 16.29
C VAL A 317 50.91 -22.15 16.23
#